data_2f06cdf11ca6b27b734f076eccbc5038
#
_entry.id   2f06cdf11ca6b27b734f076eccbc5038
#
_cell.length_a   1.000
_cell.length_b   1.000
_cell.length_c   1.000
_cell.angle_alpha   90.00
_cell.angle_beta   90.00
_cell.angle_gamma   90.00
#
_symmetry.space_group_name_H-M   'P 1'
#
loop_
_entity.id
_entity.type
_entity.pdbx_description
1 polymer ?
#
loop_
_entity_poly.entity_id
_entity_poly.type
_entity_poly.pdbx_seq_one_letter_code
_entity_poly.pdbx_strand_id
1 'polypeptide(L)'
;MKISKLANGIKPSKGRQLFNLAAQYDDVINLTLGDPDIIPPECIRQAGCDAIMEGKTRYSANAGLVELRKTYSKYLNYTYGRKFDYQTQIAVTVGGMEALYLALLSSIDPGDEVIIFAPYYINYYQMIEMCGGIP
;
A
#
# COMPACT_ATOMS: atom_id res chain seq x y z
N MET A 1 18.55 -23.75 5.34
CA MET A 1 18.51 -22.26 5.30
C MET A 1 17.82 -21.78 6.57
N LYS A 2 18.37 -20.82 7.31
CA LYS A 2 17.76 -20.31 8.57
C LYS A 2 16.77 -19.18 8.21
N ILE A 3 15.50 -19.35 8.57
CA ILE A 3 14.47 -18.30 8.45
C ILE A 3 14.43 -17.54 9.79
N SER A 4 14.22 -16.22 9.77
CA SER A 4 14.09 -15.42 10.99
C SER A 4 12.85 -15.85 11.79
N LYS A 5 12.88 -15.65 13.10
CA LYS A 5 11.72 -15.94 13.98
C LYS A 5 10.50 -15.11 13.56
N LEU A 6 10.72 -13.85 13.20
CA LEU A 6 9.67 -12.95 12.72
C LEU A 6 8.99 -13.51 11.45
N ALA A 7 9.76 -13.81 10.42
CA ALA A 7 9.21 -14.34 9.16
C ALA A 7 8.49 -15.69 9.37
N ASN A 8 8.99 -16.54 10.24
CA ASN A 8 8.36 -17.83 10.56
C ASN A 8 7.07 -17.68 11.40
N GLY A 9 6.91 -16.58 12.11
CA GLY A 9 5.73 -16.25 12.91
C GLY A 9 4.56 -15.67 12.09
N ILE A 10 4.82 -15.13 10.91
CA ILE A 10 3.78 -14.53 10.05
C ILE A 10 2.83 -15.61 9.56
N LYS A 11 1.55 -15.49 9.94
CA LYS A 11 0.51 -16.42 9.53
C LYS A 11 -0.02 -16.05 8.14
N PRO A 12 -0.19 -17.02 7.23
CA PRO A 12 -0.83 -16.77 5.93
C PRO A 12 -2.23 -16.19 6.10
N SER A 13 -2.60 -15.20 5.28
CA SER A 13 -3.95 -14.62 5.27
C SER A 13 -4.98 -15.70 4.94
N LYS A 14 -6.02 -15.83 5.78
CA LYS A 14 -7.15 -16.72 5.53
C LYS A 14 -7.88 -16.38 4.22
N GLY A 15 -8.03 -15.08 3.92
CA GLY A 15 -8.61 -14.61 2.66
C GLY A 15 -7.82 -15.10 1.45
N ARG A 16 -6.48 -15.10 1.51
CA ARG A 16 -5.64 -15.63 0.43
C ARG A 16 -5.75 -17.14 0.29
N GLN A 17 -5.90 -17.86 1.40
CA GLN A 17 -6.14 -19.31 1.36
C GLN A 17 -7.49 -19.63 0.69
N LEU A 18 -8.54 -18.87 1.03
CA LEU A 18 -9.86 -19.02 0.39
C LEU A 18 -9.81 -18.65 -1.10
N PHE A 19 -9.08 -17.61 -1.48
CA PHE A 19 -8.87 -17.25 -2.87
C PHE A 19 -8.23 -18.40 -3.66
N ASN A 20 -7.16 -18.99 -3.11
CA ASN A 20 -6.47 -20.12 -3.75
C ASN A 20 -7.36 -21.38 -3.80
N LEU A 21 -8.22 -21.57 -2.80
CA LEU A 21 -9.18 -22.67 -2.79
C LEU A 21 -10.27 -22.46 -3.87
N ALA A 22 -10.81 -21.24 -3.97
CA ALA A 22 -11.81 -20.89 -4.97
C ALA A 22 -11.33 -21.13 -6.42
N ALA A 23 -10.03 -20.89 -6.67
CA ALA A 23 -9.42 -21.13 -7.98
C ALA A 23 -9.40 -22.62 -8.43
N GLN A 24 -9.78 -23.55 -7.54
CA GLN A 24 -9.87 -24.99 -7.87
C GLN A 24 -11.27 -25.40 -8.35
N TYR A 25 -12.21 -24.47 -8.41
CA TYR A 25 -13.60 -24.71 -8.79
C TYR A 25 -14.00 -23.79 -9.94
N ASP A 26 -14.71 -24.33 -10.94
CA ASP A 26 -15.10 -23.58 -12.15
C ASP A 26 -16.32 -22.67 -11.94
N ASP A 27 -17.19 -22.98 -10.97
CA ASP A 27 -18.44 -22.25 -10.72
C ASP A 27 -18.43 -21.62 -9.31
N VAL A 28 -17.60 -20.60 -9.12
CA VAL A 28 -17.49 -19.87 -7.85
C VAL A 28 -17.63 -18.38 -8.04
N ILE A 29 -18.57 -17.78 -7.33
CA ILE A 29 -18.64 -16.32 -7.15
C ILE A 29 -17.60 -15.93 -6.08
N ASN A 30 -16.46 -15.41 -6.52
CA ASN A 30 -15.35 -15.10 -5.63
C ASN A 30 -15.48 -13.68 -5.05
N LEU A 31 -15.74 -13.58 -3.75
CA LEU A 31 -15.84 -12.34 -2.99
C LEU A 31 -14.67 -12.17 -2.00
N THR A 32 -13.58 -12.93 -2.16
CA THR A 32 -12.48 -12.97 -1.19
C THR A 32 -11.46 -11.85 -1.37
N LEU A 33 -11.34 -11.31 -2.58
CA LEU A 33 -10.39 -10.26 -2.92
C LEU A 33 -11.11 -9.11 -3.64
N GLY A 34 -10.90 -7.88 -3.16
CA GLY A 34 -11.36 -6.68 -3.85
C GLY A 34 -10.38 -6.34 -4.98
N ASP A 35 -10.75 -6.70 -6.21
CA ASP A 35 -9.97 -6.39 -7.41
C ASP A 35 -10.83 -5.58 -8.37
N PRO A 36 -10.50 -4.28 -8.63
CA PRO A 36 -11.27 -3.47 -9.55
C PRO A 36 -11.20 -4.03 -10.98
N ASP A 37 -12.36 -4.28 -11.58
CA ASP A 37 -12.50 -4.76 -12.95
C ASP A 37 -12.64 -3.64 -14.00
N ILE A 38 -12.63 -2.39 -13.55
CA ILE A 38 -12.77 -1.21 -14.40
C ILE A 38 -11.42 -0.86 -15.02
N ILE A 39 -11.38 -0.81 -16.35
CA ILE A 39 -10.20 -0.35 -17.07
C ILE A 39 -9.99 1.15 -16.82
N PRO A 40 -8.78 1.61 -16.46
CA PRO A 40 -8.50 3.03 -16.26
C PRO A 40 -8.83 3.86 -17.49
N PRO A 41 -9.28 5.12 -17.34
CA PRO A 41 -9.55 6.02 -18.44
C PRO A 41 -8.41 6.07 -19.45
N GLU A 42 -8.74 6.22 -20.74
CA GLU A 42 -7.77 6.20 -21.84
C GLU A 42 -6.65 7.24 -21.64
N CYS A 43 -6.98 8.45 -21.20
CA CYS A 43 -6.00 9.50 -20.95
C CYS A 43 -4.92 9.09 -19.91
N ILE A 44 -5.28 8.29 -18.91
CA ILE A 44 -4.32 7.79 -17.91
C ILE A 44 -3.42 6.72 -18.53
N ARG A 45 -4.02 5.80 -19.29
CA ARG A 45 -3.26 4.72 -19.97
C ARG A 45 -2.32 5.30 -21.00
N GLN A 46 -2.79 6.27 -21.81
CA GLN A 46 -1.97 6.94 -22.82
C GLN A 46 -0.81 7.69 -22.18
N ALA A 47 -1.05 8.48 -21.13
CA ALA A 47 0.02 9.17 -20.41
C ALA A 47 1.10 8.22 -19.87
N GLY A 48 0.72 7.02 -19.43
CA GLY A 48 1.68 5.98 -19.02
C GLY A 48 2.52 5.47 -20.19
N CYS A 49 1.91 5.19 -21.33
CA CYS A 49 2.59 4.78 -22.55
C CYS A 49 3.57 5.86 -23.03
N ASP A 50 3.12 7.11 -23.09
CA ASP A 50 3.94 8.24 -23.53
C ASP A 50 5.16 8.43 -22.61
N ALA A 51 4.98 8.32 -21.30
CA ALA A 51 6.07 8.42 -20.34
C ALA A 51 7.14 7.32 -20.54
N ILE A 52 6.72 6.10 -20.87
CA ILE A 52 7.64 5.00 -21.19
C ILE A 52 8.39 5.28 -22.49
N MET A 53 7.66 5.70 -23.54
CA MET A 53 8.26 6.00 -24.86
C MET A 53 9.21 7.19 -24.81
N GLU A 54 8.95 8.17 -23.95
CA GLU A 54 9.84 9.31 -23.68
C GLU A 54 11.05 8.97 -22.80
N GLY A 55 11.18 7.73 -22.35
CA GLY A 55 12.29 7.27 -21.50
C GLY A 55 12.25 7.79 -20.06
N LYS A 56 11.07 8.15 -19.53
CA LYS A 56 10.86 8.55 -18.12
C LYS A 56 10.91 7.35 -17.17
N THR A 57 11.95 6.53 -17.31
CA THR A 57 12.13 5.25 -16.60
C THR A 57 13.36 5.26 -15.68
N ARG A 58 13.84 6.44 -15.32
CA ARG A 58 15.02 6.61 -14.46
C ARG A 58 14.65 6.66 -12.98
N TYR A 59 15.64 6.59 -12.10
CA TYR A 59 15.44 6.77 -10.66
C TYR A 59 14.80 8.11 -10.35
N SER A 60 13.84 8.09 -9.43
CA SER A 60 13.24 9.28 -8.83
C SER A 60 13.95 9.67 -7.53
N ALA A 61 13.63 10.84 -6.98
CA ALA A 61 14.00 11.19 -5.62
C ALA A 61 13.35 10.22 -4.61
N ASN A 62 13.96 10.01 -3.45
CA ASN A 62 13.46 9.08 -2.42
C ASN A 62 12.01 9.36 -2.00
N ALA A 63 11.61 10.62 -1.94
CA ALA A 63 10.22 10.99 -1.64
C ALA A 63 9.28 10.92 -2.85
N GLY A 64 9.75 10.47 -4.02
CA GLY A 64 9.01 10.43 -5.29
C GLY A 64 9.15 11.70 -6.12
N LEU A 65 8.57 11.65 -7.32
CA LEU A 65 8.62 12.76 -8.29
C LEU A 65 8.02 14.05 -7.72
N VAL A 66 8.72 15.16 -7.87
CA VAL A 66 8.31 16.47 -7.38
C VAL A 66 6.97 16.90 -7.97
N GLU A 67 6.77 16.64 -9.27
CA GLU A 67 5.55 16.97 -10.00
C GLU A 67 4.34 16.21 -9.44
N LEU A 68 4.51 14.94 -9.14
CA LEU A 68 3.46 14.10 -8.53
C LEU A 68 3.12 14.62 -7.12
N ARG A 69 4.12 14.90 -6.28
CA ARG A 69 3.89 15.42 -4.92
C ARG A 69 3.21 16.79 -4.93
N LYS A 70 3.58 17.69 -5.84
CA LYS A 70 2.90 18.98 -6.04
C LYS A 70 1.45 18.80 -6.46
N THR A 71 1.20 17.90 -7.41
CA THR A 71 -0.16 17.62 -7.90
C THR A 71 -1.01 17.02 -6.79
N TYR A 72 -0.47 16.10 -6.03
CA TYR A 72 -1.16 15.48 -4.90
C TYR A 72 -1.46 16.49 -3.79
N SER A 73 -0.52 17.39 -3.46
CA SER A 73 -0.76 18.49 -2.53
C SER A 73 -1.93 19.38 -2.95
N LYS A 74 -2.02 19.73 -4.25
CA LYS A 74 -3.16 20.48 -4.81
C LYS A 74 -4.47 19.70 -4.69
N TYR A 75 -4.45 18.39 -5.00
CA TYR A 75 -5.61 17.51 -4.88
C TYR A 75 -6.11 17.45 -3.43
N LEU A 76 -5.23 17.25 -2.44
CA LEU A 76 -5.59 17.23 -1.03
C LEU A 76 -6.22 18.55 -0.57
N ASN A 77 -5.67 19.69 -1.03
CA ASN A 77 -6.24 20.99 -0.73
C ASN A 77 -7.64 21.17 -1.36
N TYR A 78 -7.80 20.77 -2.62
CA TYR A 78 -9.08 20.87 -3.32
C TYR A 78 -10.14 19.96 -2.70
N THR A 79 -9.80 18.70 -2.41
CA THR A 79 -10.76 17.68 -1.96
C THR A 79 -11.10 17.80 -0.47
N TYR A 80 -10.11 18.13 0.37
CA TYR A 80 -10.25 18.07 1.83
C TYR A 80 -10.00 19.42 2.52
N GLY A 81 -9.70 20.50 1.77
CA GLY A 81 -9.36 21.81 2.33
C GLY A 81 -8.05 21.83 3.13
N ARG A 82 -7.21 20.81 2.97
CA ARG A 82 -5.95 20.65 3.72
C ARG A 82 -4.74 20.94 2.84
N LYS A 83 -3.90 21.89 3.30
CA LYS A 83 -2.66 22.23 2.64
C LYS A 83 -1.51 21.43 3.25
N PHE A 84 -0.82 20.67 2.41
CA PHE A 84 0.41 19.97 2.79
C PHE A 84 1.57 20.52 1.96
N ASP A 85 2.70 20.74 2.61
CA ASP A 85 3.93 21.07 1.90
C ASP A 85 4.44 19.84 1.16
N TYR A 86 4.48 19.93 -0.17
CA TYR A 86 4.93 18.83 -1.01
C TYR A 86 6.40 18.45 -0.81
N GLN A 87 7.20 19.34 -0.23
CA GLN A 87 8.63 19.10 0.01
C GLN A 87 8.89 18.24 1.24
N THR A 88 8.12 18.47 2.30
CA THR A 88 8.39 17.89 3.64
C THR A 88 7.29 16.98 4.18
N GLN A 89 6.06 17.05 3.65
CA GLN A 89 4.90 16.37 4.21
C GLN A 89 4.26 15.33 3.26
N ILE A 90 4.85 15.11 2.07
CA ILE A 90 4.35 14.14 1.11
C ILE A 90 5.50 13.26 0.63
N ALA A 91 5.32 11.95 0.78
CA ALA A 91 6.18 10.92 0.19
C ALA A 91 5.34 9.97 -0.66
N VAL A 92 5.89 9.54 -1.78
CA VAL A 92 5.29 8.53 -2.67
C VAL A 92 5.96 7.19 -2.40
N THR A 93 5.16 6.17 -2.20
CA THR A 93 5.59 4.82 -1.86
C THR A 93 5.18 3.80 -2.91
N VAL A 94 5.74 2.60 -2.86
CA VAL A 94 5.35 1.48 -3.73
C VAL A 94 4.04 0.88 -3.19
N GLY A 95 2.95 1.58 -3.45
CA GLY A 95 1.62 1.25 -2.96
C GLY A 95 1.37 1.61 -1.50
N GLY A 96 0.09 1.50 -1.08
CA GLY A 96 -0.35 1.84 0.27
C GLY A 96 0.23 0.94 1.36
N MET A 97 0.65 -0.27 1.01
CA MET A 97 1.27 -1.20 1.98
C MET A 97 2.62 -0.68 2.49
N GLU A 98 3.47 -0.17 1.61
CA GLU A 98 4.72 0.45 2.02
C GLU A 98 4.47 1.71 2.85
N ALA A 99 3.48 2.53 2.46
CA ALA A 99 3.11 3.72 3.22
C ALA A 99 2.73 3.38 4.67
N LEU A 100 1.89 2.36 4.85
CA LEU A 100 1.47 1.89 6.17
C LEU A 100 2.63 1.33 6.98
N TYR A 101 3.48 0.51 6.35
CA TYR A 101 4.65 -0.05 7.01
C TYR A 101 5.62 1.04 7.47
N LEU A 102 5.92 2.02 6.61
CA LEU A 102 6.81 3.14 6.94
C LEU A 102 6.21 4.04 8.02
N ALA A 103 4.88 4.27 7.99
CA ALA A 103 4.19 5.03 9.03
C ALA A 103 4.31 4.34 10.40
N LEU A 104 4.07 3.03 10.46
CA LEU A 104 4.24 2.24 11.69
C LEU A 104 5.70 2.25 12.15
N LEU A 105 6.62 1.90 11.25
CA LEU A 105 8.05 1.80 11.57
C LEU A 105 8.64 3.13 12.12
N SER A 106 8.08 4.26 11.69
CA SER A 106 8.51 5.58 12.15
C SER A 106 7.79 6.09 13.40
N SER A 107 6.75 5.38 13.87
CA SER A 107 5.86 5.88 14.93
C SER A 107 5.82 5.02 16.17
N ILE A 108 6.27 3.76 16.10
CA ILE A 108 6.24 2.81 17.22
C ILE A 108 7.61 2.20 17.47
N ASP A 109 7.88 1.95 18.73
CA ASP A 109 9.04 1.17 19.22
C ASP A 109 8.63 -0.28 19.53
N PRO A 110 9.59 -1.22 19.59
CA PRO A 110 9.29 -2.59 20.00
C PRO A 110 8.62 -2.67 21.36
N GLY A 111 7.45 -3.28 21.42
CA GLY A 111 6.63 -3.42 22.63
C GLY A 111 5.51 -2.40 22.78
N ASP A 112 5.44 -1.39 21.90
CA ASP A 112 4.32 -0.44 21.90
C ASP A 112 3.00 -1.11 21.52
N GLU A 113 1.93 -0.73 22.20
CA GLU A 113 0.58 -1.22 21.94
C GLU A 113 -0.10 -0.37 20.85
N VAL A 114 -0.72 -1.05 19.88
CA VAL A 114 -1.41 -0.40 18.75
C VAL A 114 -2.85 -0.87 18.67
N ILE A 115 -3.81 0.03 18.88
CA ILE A 115 -5.24 -0.27 18.81
C ILE A 115 -5.69 -0.39 17.36
N ILE A 116 -6.36 -1.50 17.03
CA ILE A 116 -6.97 -1.76 15.73
C ILE A 116 -8.48 -1.94 15.93
N PHE A 117 -9.29 -1.18 15.20
CA PHE A 117 -10.75 -1.33 15.23
C PHE A 117 -11.20 -2.47 14.33
N ALA A 118 -11.93 -3.43 14.86
CA ALA A 118 -12.53 -4.51 14.09
C ALA A 118 -13.91 -4.09 13.53
N PRO A 119 -14.27 -4.49 12.27
CA PRO A 119 -13.47 -5.30 11.34
C PRO A 119 -12.34 -4.48 10.69
N TYR A 120 -11.19 -5.09 10.43
CA TYR A 120 -10.01 -4.42 9.89
C TYR A 120 -9.37 -5.19 8.73
N TYR A 121 -8.54 -4.49 7.97
CA TYR A 121 -7.71 -5.10 6.94
C TYR A 121 -6.62 -5.96 7.60
N ILE A 122 -6.60 -7.24 7.27
CA ILE A 122 -5.78 -8.26 7.95
C ILE A 122 -4.29 -7.89 8.03
N ASN A 123 -3.78 -7.15 7.05
CA ASN A 123 -2.37 -6.79 7.02
C ASN A 123 -1.98 -5.74 8.08
N TYR A 124 -2.92 -4.99 8.66
CA TYR A 124 -2.60 -4.08 9.77
C TYR A 124 -1.98 -4.81 10.95
N TYR A 125 -2.62 -5.92 11.35
CA TYR A 125 -2.13 -6.76 12.43
C TYR A 125 -0.70 -7.23 12.19
N GLN A 126 -0.46 -7.81 11.02
CA GLN A 126 0.85 -8.34 10.65
C GLN A 126 1.93 -7.27 10.56
N MET A 127 1.60 -6.09 10.01
CA MET A 127 2.55 -4.97 9.93
C MET A 127 2.96 -4.45 11.30
N ILE A 128 2.02 -4.37 12.25
CA ILE A 128 2.33 -3.96 13.62
C ILE A 128 3.30 -4.95 14.25
N GLU A 129 3.04 -6.26 14.15
CA GLU A 129 3.96 -7.30 14.63
C GLU A 129 5.33 -7.21 13.94
N MET A 130 5.36 -6.95 12.63
CA MET A 130 6.61 -6.79 11.87
C MET A 130 7.42 -5.58 12.32
N CYS A 131 6.77 -4.52 12.79
CA CYS A 131 7.43 -3.34 13.37
C CYS A 131 7.78 -3.52 14.85
N GLY A 132 7.47 -4.69 15.46
CA GLY A 132 7.75 -4.98 16.86
C GLY A 132 6.65 -4.54 17.82
N GLY A 133 5.55 -3.96 17.34
CA GLY A 133 4.42 -3.56 18.16
C GLY A 133 3.52 -4.73 18.58
N ILE A 134 2.61 -4.44 19.49
CA ILE A 134 1.60 -5.37 20.03
C ILE A 134 0.23 -4.90 19.56
N PRO A 135 -0.41 -5.59 18.57
CA PRO A 135 -1.72 -5.25 18.07
C PRO A 135 -2.86 -5.67 19.01
#